data_1be097c29fed57f4026a135217480e93
#
_entry.id   1be097c29fed57f4026a135217480e93
#
_cell.length_a   1.000
_cell.length_b   1.000
_cell.length_c   1.000
_cell.angle_alpha   90.00
_cell.angle_beta   90.00
_cell.angle_gamma   90.00
#
_symmetry.space_group_name_H-M   'P 1'
#
loop_
_entity.id
_entity.type
_entity.pdbx_description
1 polymer ?
#
loop_
_entity_poly.entity_id
_entity_poly.type
_entity_poly.pdbx_seq_one_letter_code
_entity_poly.pdbx_strand_id
1 'polypeptide(L)'
;LFAYIGLERIDKWSTSIAAFFAICIALFPTNDNSAHSCAIVHLPDNEIRRIIHYTAAALFFIVLAYISFFLFTKSKGIKTKEKKIRNSIYRISGIVIIFCIALIAFFGLTQNEPDGATTFKPVFWLEWMALVAFGVSWLVKGEIVLKDHSLDK
;
A
#
# COMPACT_ATOMS: atom_id res chain seq x y z
N LEU A 1 4.66 8.10 6.53
CA LEU A 1 3.92 8.75 5.45
C LEU A 1 3.65 10.23 5.74
N PHE A 2 3.17 10.62 6.93
CA PHE A 2 2.92 12.03 7.27
C PHE A 2 4.13 12.95 7.14
N ALA A 3 5.34 12.46 7.40
CA ALA A 3 6.57 13.24 7.35
C ALA A 3 7.18 13.36 5.94
N TYR A 4 6.53 12.81 4.92
CA TYR A 4 7.07 12.86 3.56
C TYR A 4 6.88 14.26 2.95
N ILE A 5 7.98 14.89 2.58
CA ILE A 5 8.01 16.18 1.88
C ILE A 5 8.22 15.90 0.39
N GLY A 6 7.13 15.79 -0.36
CA GLY A 6 7.18 15.61 -1.82
C GLY A 6 7.50 16.91 -2.57
N LEU A 7 7.67 16.78 -3.89
CA LEU A 7 7.96 17.91 -4.79
C LEU A 7 6.76 18.85 -5.00
N GLU A 8 5.55 18.37 -4.78
CA GLU A 8 4.29 19.07 -5.04
C GLU A 8 3.30 18.90 -3.87
N ARG A 9 2.29 19.78 -3.80
CA ARG A 9 1.21 19.68 -2.79
C ARG A 9 0.49 18.33 -2.86
N ILE A 10 0.31 17.78 -4.06
CA ILE A 10 -0.39 16.51 -4.29
C ILE A 10 0.35 15.32 -3.64
N ASP A 11 1.69 15.37 -3.58
CA ASP A 11 2.50 14.34 -2.91
C ASP A 11 2.18 14.30 -1.41
N LYS A 12 2.11 15.47 -0.77
CA LYS A 12 1.74 15.62 0.64
C LYS A 12 0.33 15.09 0.92
N TRP A 13 -0.64 15.48 0.11
CA TRP A 13 -2.02 15.06 0.30
C TRP A 13 -2.17 13.54 0.14
N SER A 14 -1.58 12.97 -0.91
CA SER A 14 -1.66 11.52 -1.16
C SER A 14 -1.04 10.71 -0.02
N THR A 15 0.12 11.11 0.49
CA THR A 15 0.74 10.42 1.63
C THR A 15 -0.02 10.59 2.93
N SER A 16 -0.64 11.76 3.16
CA SER A 16 -1.49 11.98 4.33
C SER A 16 -2.78 11.16 4.28
N ILE A 17 -3.40 11.04 3.10
CA ILE A 17 -4.58 10.21 2.87
C ILE A 17 -4.24 8.72 3.11
N ALA A 18 -3.11 8.25 2.58
CA ALA A 18 -2.64 6.89 2.84
C ALA A 18 -2.42 6.65 4.35
N ALA A 19 -1.80 7.60 5.04
CA ALA A 19 -1.58 7.49 6.48
C ALA A 19 -2.89 7.49 7.28
N PHE A 20 -3.88 8.27 6.88
CA PHE A 20 -5.21 8.25 7.47
C PHE A 20 -5.87 6.88 7.34
N PHE A 21 -5.88 6.29 6.13
CA PHE A 21 -6.44 4.95 5.94
C PHE A 21 -5.66 3.87 6.69
N ALA A 22 -4.34 3.97 6.81
CA ALA A 22 -3.55 3.06 7.63
C ALA A 22 -3.98 3.09 9.11
N ILE A 23 -4.28 4.29 9.64
CA ILE A 23 -4.82 4.44 11.00
C ILE A 23 -6.20 3.80 11.10
N CYS A 24 -7.08 4.02 10.12
CA CYS A 24 -8.41 3.39 10.10
C CYS A 24 -8.31 1.85 10.12
N ILE A 25 -7.41 1.26 9.31
CA ILE A 25 -7.17 -0.19 9.30
C ILE A 25 -6.75 -0.70 10.69
N ALA A 26 -5.85 0.02 11.36
CA ALA A 26 -5.37 -0.35 12.69
C ALA A 26 -6.43 -0.21 13.78
N LEU A 27 -7.31 0.79 13.67
CA LEU A 27 -8.37 1.04 14.65
C LEU A 27 -9.56 0.07 14.51
N PHE A 28 -9.80 -0.46 13.31
CA PHE A 28 -10.94 -1.34 13.01
C PHE A 28 -10.47 -2.72 12.52
N PRO A 29 -9.89 -3.57 13.38
CA PRO A 29 -9.44 -4.91 13.00
C PRO A 29 -10.62 -5.81 12.63
N THR A 30 -10.42 -6.74 11.70
CA THR A 30 -11.47 -7.64 11.20
C THR A 30 -11.80 -8.78 12.17
N ASN A 31 -10.89 -9.17 13.05
CA ASN A 31 -11.02 -10.37 13.89
C ASN A 31 -11.31 -10.02 15.34
N ASP A 32 -12.43 -10.53 15.88
CA ASP A 32 -12.91 -10.24 17.22
C ASP A 32 -13.25 -11.47 18.07
N ASN A 33 -12.82 -12.65 17.62
CA ASN A 33 -13.15 -13.90 18.30
C ASN A 33 -12.21 -14.23 19.47
N SER A 34 -11.29 -13.34 19.82
CA SER A 34 -10.42 -13.53 20.99
C SER A 34 -10.76 -12.54 22.08
N ALA A 35 -10.90 -13.03 23.30
CA ALA A 35 -11.06 -12.23 24.54
C ALA A 35 -9.89 -11.25 24.79
N HIS A 36 -8.95 -11.15 23.88
CA HIS A 36 -7.76 -10.29 23.91
C HIS A 36 -7.62 -9.41 22.65
N SER A 37 -8.74 -9.02 22.02
CA SER A 37 -8.64 -8.06 20.91
C SER A 37 -8.15 -6.71 21.44
N CYS A 38 -6.97 -6.29 20.98
CA CYS A 38 -6.43 -4.93 21.20
C CYS A 38 -7.20 -3.86 20.41
N ALA A 39 -8.48 -4.10 20.08
CA ALA A 39 -9.29 -3.12 19.38
C ALA A 39 -9.53 -1.90 20.27
N ILE A 40 -8.99 -0.74 19.88
CA ILE A 40 -9.16 0.52 20.57
C ILE A 40 -10.61 1.00 20.47
N VAL A 41 -11.30 0.65 19.37
CA VAL A 41 -12.69 1.04 19.11
C VAL A 41 -13.57 -0.21 19.12
N HIS A 42 -14.39 -0.33 20.14
CA HIS A 42 -15.42 -1.39 20.22
C HIS A 42 -16.71 -0.91 19.58
N LEU A 43 -16.92 -1.29 18.32
CA LEU A 43 -18.23 -1.16 17.67
C LEU A 43 -19.07 -2.39 17.99
N PRO A 44 -20.36 -2.22 18.36
CA PRO A 44 -21.24 -3.33 18.68
C PRO A 44 -21.56 -4.24 17.47
N ASP A 45 -21.35 -3.73 16.26
CA ASP A 45 -21.63 -4.43 15.01
C ASP A 45 -20.34 -4.85 14.30
N ASN A 46 -20.10 -6.16 14.27
CA ASN A 46 -18.94 -6.75 13.61
C ASN A 46 -18.97 -6.55 12.08
N GLU A 47 -20.14 -6.47 11.50
CA GLU A 47 -20.33 -6.22 10.07
C GLU A 47 -19.84 -4.83 9.66
N ILE A 48 -20.27 -3.79 10.38
CA ILE A 48 -19.87 -2.40 10.10
C ILE A 48 -18.36 -2.25 10.24
N ARG A 49 -17.78 -2.84 11.29
CA ARG A 49 -16.32 -2.81 11.50
C ARG A 49 -15.57 -3.47 10.35
N ARG A 50 -16.03 -4.62 9.87
CA ARG A 50 -15.47 -5.34 8.74
C ARG A 50 -15.54 -4.52 7.46
N ILE A 51 -16.67 -3.88 7.18
CA ILE A 51 -16.86 -2.99 6.02
C ILE A 51 -15.90 -1.81 6.08
N ILE A 52 -15.76 -1.16 7.25
CA ILE A 52 -14.83 -0.05 7.42
C ILE A 52 -13.39 -0.51 7.16
N HIS A 53 -12.98 -1.65 7.73
CA HIS A 53 -11.63 -2.19 7.53
C HIS A 53 -11.34 -2.45 6.04
N TYR A 54 -12.18 -3.22 5.36
CA TYR A 54 -11.95 -3.56 3.95
C TYR A 54 -11.99 -2.34 3.02
N THR A 55 -12.89 -1.40 3.29
CA THR A 55 -12.95 -0.14 2.53
C THR A 55 -11.70 0.69 2.74
N ALA A 56 -11.25 0.83 3.99
CA ALA A 56 -10.03 1.56 4.32
C ALA A 56 -8.80 0.88 3.71
N ALA A 57 -8.71 -0.46 3.75
CA ALA A 57 -7.62 -1.23 3.17
C ALA A 57 -7.58 -1.07 1.63
N ALA A 58 -8.72 -1.17 0.96
CA ALA A 58 -8.81 -0.97 -0.49
C ALA A 58 -8.33 0.44 -0.88
N LEU A 59 -8.83 1.48 -0.21
CA LEU A 59 -8.45 2.86 -0.46
C LEU A 59 -6.98 3.11 -0.14
N PHE A 60 -6.46 2.54 0.94
CA PHE A 60 -5.05 2.60 1.30
C PHE A 60 -4.16 2.07 0.16
N PHE A 61 -4.39 0.85 -0.30
CA PHE A 61 -3.59 0.25 -1.35
C PHE A 61 -3.75 0.96 -2.71
N ILE A 62 -4.95 1.46 -3.04
CA ILE A 62 -5.16 2.27 -4.25
C ILE A 62 -4.30 3.53 -4.20
N VAL A 63 -4.24 4.21 -3.06
CA VAL A 63 -3.40 5.39 -2.89
C VAL A 63 -1.92 5.04 -2.97
N LEU A 64 -1.47 3.91 -2.39
CA LEU A 64 -0.09 3.44 -2.51
C LEU A 64 0.28 3.12 -3.97
N ALA A 65 -0.61 2.46 -4.72
CA ALA A 65 -0.41 2.20 -6.14
C ALA A 65 -0.30 3.51 -6.94
N TYR A 66 -1.17 4.49 -6.66
CA TYR A 66 -1.12 5.81 -7.28
C TYR A 66 0.19 6.55 -6.98
N ILE A 67 0.65 6.55 -5.73
CA ILE A 67 1.92 7.15 -5.33
C ILE A 67 3.07 6.49 -6.10
N SER A 68 3.12 5.16 -6.10
CA SER A 68 4.19 4.42 -6.76
C SER A 68 4.20 4.65 -8.27
N PHE A 69 3.05 4.51 -8.91
CA PHE A 69 2.95 4.54 -10.38
C PHE A 69 3.07 5.95 -10.96
N PHE A 70 2.47 6.96 -10.32
CA PHE A 70 2.39 8.32 -10.86
C PHE A 70 3.31 9.30 -10.13
N LEU A 71 3.29 9.37 -8.81
CA LEU A 71 4.02 10.40 -8.09
C LEU A 71 5.52 10.14 -8.09
N PHE A 72 5.95 8.90 -7.88
CA PHE A 72 7.37 8.58 -7.86
C PHE A 72 8.03 8.66 -9.24
N THR A 73 7.27 8.45 -10.30
CA THR A 73 7.77 8.57 -11.68
C THR A 73 7.96 10.03 -12.13
N LYS A 74 7.32 10.99 -11.42
CA LYS A 74 7.53 12.41 -11.71
C LYS A 74 8.96 12.82 -11.44
N SER A 75 9.53 13.58 -12.35
CA SER A 75 10.88 14.10 -12.22
C SER A 75 11.07 15.41 -12.97
N LYS A 76 11.80 16.33 -12.37
CA LYS A 76 12.29 17.56 -13.01
C LYS A 76 13.71 17.28 -13.52
N GLY A 77 13.96 17.46 -14.83
CA GLY A 77 15.28 17.37 -15.44
C GLY A 77 15.53 16.19 -16.36
N ILE A 78 16.79 16.04 -16.80
CA ILE A 78 17.23 15.06 -17.81
C ILE A 78 17.05 13.63 -17.27
N LYS A 79 16.54 12.73 -18.11
CA LYS A 79 16.34 11.32 -17.74
C LYS A 79 17.65 10.54 -17.90
N THR A 80 18.38 10.34 -16.83
CA THR A 80 19.56 9.45 -16.78
C THR A 80 19.16 7.98 -16.94
N LYS A 81 20.15 7.09 -17.17
CA LYS A 81 19.91 5.65 -17.23
C LYS A 81 19.35 5.12 -15.91
N GLU A 82 19.93 5.55 -14.79
CA GLU A 82 19.50 5.21 -13.42
C GLU A 82 18.05 5.62 -13.18
N LYS A 83 17.67 6.80 -13.65
CA LYS A 83 16.30 7.30 -13.55
C LYS A 83 15.30 6.49 -14.36
N LYS A 84 15.70 5.97 -15.52
CA LYS A 84 14.84 5.05 -16.30
C LYS A 84 14.60 3.75 -15.53
N ILE A 85 15.65 3.19 -14.91
CA ILE A 85 15.54 1.97 -14.09
C ILE A 85 14.62 2.23 -12.89
N ARG A 86 14.82 3.33 -12.15
CA ARG A 86 13.95 3.71 -11.03
C ARG A 86 12.49 3.83 -11.45
N ASN A 87 12.23 4.51 -12.56
CA ASN A 87 10.86 4.66 -13.07
C ASN A 87 10.23 3.30 -13.47
N SER A 88 11.03 2.36 -13.98
CA SER A 88 10.55 1.00 -14.24
C SER A 88 10.17 0.28 -12.96
N ILE A 89 10.99 0.37 -11.91
CA ILE A 89 10.70 -0.20 -10.59
C ILE A 89 9.40 0.38 -10.03
N TYR A 90 9.20 1.69 -10.07
CA TYR A 90 7.98 2.34 -9.58
C TYR A 90 6.73 1.84 -10.31
N ARG A 91 6.79 1.71 -11.63
CA ARG A 91 5.67 1.21 -12.43
C ARG A 91 5.36 -0.25 -12.15
N ILE A 92 6.39 -1.09 -12.10
CA ILE A 92 6.24 -2.52 -11.77
C ILE A 92 5.62 -2.67 -10.39
N SER A 93 6.12 -1.95 -9.39
CA SER A 93 5.56 -1.98 -8.04
C SER A 93 4.10 -1.54 -8.01
N GLY A 94 3.75 -0.46 -8.72
CA GLY A 94 2.35 -0.02 -8.83
C GLY A 94 1.45 -1.07 -9.47
N ILE A 95 1.92 -1.74 -10.53
CA ILE A 95 1.18 -2.84 -11.20
C ILE A 95 1.01 -4.02 -10.24
N VAL A 96 2.05 -4.42 -9.51
CA VAL A 96 1.99 -5.52 -8.53
C VAL A 96 0.95 -5.20 -7.45
N ILE A 97 0.93 -3.98 -6.92
CA ILE A 97 -0.06 -3.56 -5.92
C ILE A 97 -1.48 -3.69 -6.49
N ILE A 98 -1.74 -3.17 -7.70
CA ILE A 98 -3.06 -3.24 -8.34
C ILE A 98 -3.47 -4.70 -8.57
N PHE A 99 -2.55 -5.55 -9.01
CA PHE A 99 -2.81 -6.97 -9.22
C PHE A 99 -3.17 -7.68 -7.90
N CYS A 100 -2.45 -7.38 -6.80
CA CYS A 100 -2.77 -7.92 -5.48
C CYS A 100 -4.17 -7.50 -5.02
N ILE A 101 -4.54 -6.22 -5.20
CA ILE A 101 -5.88 -5.72 -4.84
C ILE A 101 -6.96 -6.44 -5.65
N ALA A 102 -6.74 -6.63 -6.95
CA ALA A 102 -7.70 -7.33 -7.82
C ALA A 102 -7.91 -8.78 -7.37
N LEU A 103 -6.85 -9.48 -6.98
CA LEU A 103 -6.95 -10.84 -6.44
C LEU A 103 -7.65 -10.88 -5.08
N ILE A 104 -7.35 -9.94 -4.18
CA ILE A 104 -8.02 -9.83 -2.88
C ILE A 104 -9.52 -9.61 -3.08
N ALA A 105 -9.89 -8.69 -3.99
CA ALA A 105 -11.29 -8.45 -4.32
C ALA A 105 -11.96 -9.68 -4.93
N PHE A 106 -11.27 -10.41 -5.80
CA PHE A 106 -11.77 -11.66 -6.39
C PHE A 106 -12.04 -12.71 -5.31
N PHE A 107 -11.12 -12.97 -4.39
CA PHE A 107 -11.31 -13.91 -3.29
C PHE A 107 -12.46 -13.47 -2.36
N GLY A 108 -12.56 -12.19 -2.04
CA GLY A 108 -13.63 -11.66 -1.20
C GLY A 108 -15.02 -11.78 -1.85
N LEU A 109 -15.13 -11.55 -3.17
CA LEU A 109 -16.40 -11.67 -3.88
C LEU A 109 -16.86 -13.11 -4.12
N THR A 110 -15.91 -14.04 -4.28
CA THR A 110 -16.24 -15.44 -4.55
C THR A 110 -16.49 -16.25 -3.29
N GLN A 111 -16.31 -15.65 -2.10
CA GLN A 111 -16.40 -16.35 -0.81
C GLN A 111 -15.57 -17.64 -0.76
N ASN A 112 -14.62 -17.79 -1.66
CA ASN A 112 -13.70 -18.92 -1.75
C ASN A 112 -12.51 -18.76 -0.79
N GLU A 113 -12.73 -18.14 0.37
CA GLU A 113 -11.80 -18.35 1.47
C GLU A 113 -11.90 -19.83 1.82
N PRO A 114 -10.83 -20.61 1.69
CA PRO A 114 -10.88 -22.01 2.08
C PRO A 114 -11.23 -22.09 3.57
N ASP A 115 -12.43 -22.62 3.85
CA ASP A 115 -12.93 -22.77 5.19
C ASP A 115 -11.90 -23.42 6.10
N GLY A 116 -11.52 -22.69 7.13
CA GLY A 116 -11.10 -23.15 8.46
C GLY A 116 -9.92 -24.10 8.63
N ALA A 117 -9.40 -24.74 7.60
CA ALA A 117 -8.43 -25.83 7.75
C ALA A 117 -7.11 -25.63 7.01
N THR A 118 -6.95 -24.60 6.19
CA THR A 118 -5.69 -24.38 5.49
C THR A 118 -4.82 -23.36 6.23
N THR A 119 -3.61 -23.76 6.57
CA THR A 119 -2.54 -22.91 7.13
C THR A 119 -2.18 -21.74 6.19
N PHE A 120 -2.63 -21.78 4.94
CA PHE A 120 -2.35 -20.77 3.93
C PHE A 120 -3.45 -19.71 3.88
N LYS A 121 -3.10 -18.47 4.20
CA LYS A 121 -3.99 -17.31 4.16
C LYS A 121 -3.67 -16.44 2.93
N PRO A 122 -4.34 -16.65 1.78
CA PRO A 122 -3.98 -15.99 0.52
C PRO A 122 -4.07 -14.47 0.60
N VAL A 123 -5.11 -13.92 1.24
CA VAL A 123 -5.29 -12.48 1.42
C VAL A 123 -4.11 -11.86 2.17
N PHE A 124 -3.69 -12.47 3.27
CA PHE A 124 -2.53 -12.01 4.04
C PHE A 124 -1.25 -11.92 3.18
N TRP A 125 -0.98 -12.95 2.37
CA TRP A 125 0.20 -12.96 1.52
C TRP A 125 0.14 -11.92 0.40
N LEU A 126 -1.05 -11.68 -0.16
CA LEU A 126 -1.26 -10.64 -1.17
C LEU A 126 -1.08 -9.23 -0.59
N GLU A 127 -1.60 -8.97 0.59
CA GLU A 127 -1.38 -7.71 1.32
C GLU A 127 0.09 -7.50 1.62
N TRP A 128 0.76 -8.54 2.14
CA TRP A 128 2.20 -8.49 2.42
C TRP A 128 3.01 -8.19 1.15
N MET A 129 2.71 -8.85 0.04
CA MET A 129 3.38 -8.64 -1.24
C MET A 129 3.16 -7.20 -1.76
N ALA A 130 1.95 -6.67 -1.64
CA ALA A 130 1.64 -5.29 -2.02
C ALA A 130 2.43 -4.28 -1.17
N LEU A 131 2.54 -4.50 0.14
CA LEU A 131 3.33 -3.65 1.03
C LEU A 131 4.82 -3.72 0.73
N VAL A 132 5.36 -4.90 0.45
CA VAL A 132 6.78 -5.07 0.05
C VAL A 132 7.05 -4.35 -1.27
N ALA A 133 6.18 -4.49 -2.27
CA ALA A 133 6.30 -3.79 -3.54
C ALA A 133 6.32 -2.26 -3.35
N PHE A 134 5.45 -1.73 -2.50
CA PHE A 134 5.48 -0.32 -2.15
C PHE A 134 6.75 0.06 -1.40
N GLY A 135 7.19 -0.75 -0.43
CA GLY A 135 8.43 -0.53 0.33
C GLY A 135 9.67 -0.43 -0.57
N VAL A 136 9.77 -1.31 -1.57
CA VAL A 136 10.82 -1.22 -2.59
C VAL A 136 10.77 0.10 -3.34
N SER A 137 9.58 0.52 -3.81
CA SER A 137 9.41 1.83 -4.45
C SER A 137 9.87 2.97 -3.56
N TRP A 138 9.52 2.91 -2.28
CA TRP A 138 9.84 3.94 -1.31
C TRP A 138 11.35 4.04 -1.05
N LEU A 139 12.04 2.90 -0.90
CA LEU A 139 13.50 2.84 -0.71
C LEU A 139 14.25 3.37 -1.93
N VAL A 140 13.78 3.02 -3.13
CA VAL A 140 14.35 3.53 -4.39
C VAL A 140 14.09 5.02 -4.54
N LYS A 141 12.93 5.53 -4.11
CA LYS A 141 12.60 6.96 -4.13
C LYS A 141 13.45 7.76 -3.16
N GLY A 142 13.78 7.19 -2.00
CA GLY A 142 14.68 7.79 -1.01
C GLY A 142 16.16 7.78 -1.41
N GLU A 143 16.48 7.30 -2.64
CA GLU A 143 17.86 7.18 -3.15
C GLU A 143 18.80 6.34 -2.26
N ILE A 144 18.22 5.51 -1.39
CA ILE A 144 18.97 4.53 -0.59
C ILE A 144 19.54 3.45 -1.50
N VAL A 145 18.77 3.08 -2.53
CA VAL A 145 19.15 2.14 -3.59
C VAL A 145 19.08 2.89 -4.92
N LEU A 146 20.07 2.73 -5.78
CA LEU A 146 20.18 3.40 -7.09
C LEU A 146 20.27 4.93 -6.99
N LYS A 147 21.24 5.42 -6.23
CA LYS A 147 21.58 6.83 -6.16
C LYS A 147 22.00 7.37 -7.54
N ASP A 148 21.48 8.56 -7.93
CA ASP A 148 22.02 9.22 -9.11
C ASP A 148 23.49 9.56 -8.87
N HIS A 149 24.37 9.10 -9.73
CA HIS A 149 25.69 9.69 -9.84
C HIS A 149 25.47 11.05 -10.49
N SER A 150 25.38 12.10 -9.67
CA SER A 150 25.44 13.46 -10.16
C SER A 150 26.70 13.57 -11.02
N LEU A 151 26.53 14.01 -12.24
CA LEU A 151 27.61 14.51 -13.04
C LEU A 151 28.12 15.78 -12.34
N ASP A 152 28.94 15.59 -11.32
CA ASP A 152 29.80 16.64 -10.80
C ASP A 152 30.84 16.90 -11.90
N LYS A 153 30.48 17.79 -12.83
CA LYS A 153 31.39 18.58 -13.65
C LYS A 153 30.72 19.88 -14.04
#